data_398e10bd8091de8d8c16b712909e37e3
#
_entry.id   398e10bd8091de8d8c16b712909e37e3
#
_cell.length_a   1.000
_cell.length_b   1.000
_cell.length_c   1.000
_cell.angle_alpha   90.00
_cell.angle_beta   90.00
_cell.angle_gamma   90.00
#
_symmetry.space_group_name_H-M   'P 1'
#
loop_
_entity.id
_entity.type
_entity.pdbx_description
1 polymer ?
#
loop_
_entity_poly.entity_id
_entity_poly.type
_entity_poly.pdbx_seq_one_letter_code
_entity_poly.pdbx_strand_id
1 'polypeptide(L)' 'MFTIEHEQDFTVVTTLDQGGEYGDVELILDEEDIVMRQYNEDLGCYDLINMSFQQFKDIIASMDKGQGAYYAE' A
#
# COMPACT_ATOMS: atom_id res chain seq x y z
N MET A 1 0.36 -5.09 12.66
CA MET A 1 -0.86 -4.38 13.08
C MET A 1 -1.31 -3.42 12.00
N PHE A 2 -2.59 -3.33 11.76
CA PHE A 2 -3.14 -2.38 10.81
C PHE A 2 -4.49 -1.88 11.29
N THR A 3 -4.86 -0.69 10.80
CA THR A 3 -6.18 -0.12 11.04
C THR A 3 -6.84 0.17 9.70
N ILE A 4 -8.16 0.12 9.67
CA ILE A 4 -8.96 0.45 8.48
C ILE A 4 -9.94 1.52 8.86
N GLU A 5 -9.97 2.58 8.07
CA GLU A 5 -10.90 3.69 8.27
C GLU A 5 -11.64 3.95 6.97
N HIS A 6 -12.96 3.77 7.00
CA HIS A 6 -13.81 4.01 5.83
C HIS A 6 -14.32 5.44 5.85
N GLU A 7 -13.99 6.16 4.79
CA GLU A 7 -14.51 7.49 4.54
C GLU A 7 -15.59 7.42 3.46
N GLN A 8 -16.20 8.53 3.16
CA GLN A 8 -17.33 8.55 2.21
C GLN A 8 -16.91 8.11 0.81
N ASP A 9 -15.76 8.56 0.33
CA ASP A 9 -15.31 8.32 -1.04
C ASP A 9 -14.08 7.42 -1.14
N PHE A 10 -13.46 7.08 -0.03
CA PHE A 10 -12.23 6.30 -0.03
C PHE A 10 -12.05 5.58 1.30
N THR A 11 -11.12 4.64 1.32
CA THR A 11 -10.77 3.90 2.52
C THR A 11 -9.28 4.08 2.78
N VAL A 12 -8.92 4.31 4.03
CA VAL A 12 -7.52 4.44 4.44
C VAL A 12 -7.15 3.23 5.30
N VAL A 13 -6.10 2.53 4.88
CA VAL A 13 -5.51 1.44 5.67
C VAL A 13 -4.15 1.91 6.14
N THR A 14 -3.93 1.91 7.45
CA THR A 14 -2.64 2.29 8.03
C THR A 14 -1.99 1.06 8.62
N THR A 15 -0.76 0.76 8.19
CA THR A 15 0.02 -0.33 8.73
C THR A 15 1.13 0.21 9.60
N LEU A 16 1.35 -0.44 10.73
CA LEU A 16 2.37 -0.04 11.69
C LEU A 16 3.49 -1.08 11.68
N ASP A 17 4.73 -0.61 11.70
CA ASP A 17 5.86 -1.51 11.87
C ASP A 17 6.00 -1.86 13.35
N GLN A 18 5.78 -3.12 13.67
CA GLN A 18 5.87 -3.57 15.07
C GLN A 18 7.29 -3.46 15.62
N GLY A 19 8.28 -3.55 14.76
CA GLY A 19 9.69 -3.39 15.16
C GLY A 19 10.09 -1.96 15.42
N GLY A 20 9.30 -1.00 14.96
CA GLY A 20 9.56 0.42 15.16
C GLY A 20 10.70 1.00 14.31
N GLU A 21 11.19 0.24 13.33
CA GLU A 21 12.28 0.70 12.46
C GLU A 21 11.78 1.53 11.27
N TYR A 22 10.61 1.20 10.79
CA TYR A 22 10.05 1.84 9.60
C TYR A 22 8.84 2.68 9.97
N GLY A 23 8.65 3.78 9.25
CA GLY A 23 7.46 4.60 9.43
C GLY A 23 6.20 3.88 9.00
N ASP A 24 5.06 4.39 9.45
CA ASP A 24 3.76 3.85 9.08
C ASP A 24 3.57 3.94 7.57
N VAL A 25 2.98 2.91 6.98
CA VAL A 25 2.60 2.92 5.58
C VAL A 25 1.09 3.00 5.48
N GLU A 26 0.60 3.96 4.73
CA GLU A 26 -0.82 4.16 4.50
C GLU A 26 -1.20 3.80 3.07
N LEU A 27 -2.30 3.08 2.93
CA LEU A 27 -2.93 2.81 1.64
C LEU A 27 -4.21 3.59 1.56
N ILE A 28 -4.37 4.38 0.52
CA ILE A 28 -5.61 5.10 0.24
C ILE A 28 -6.27 4.41 -0.94
N LEU A 29 -7.39 3.75 -0.67
CA LEU A 29 -8.13 2.97 -1.66
C LEU A 29 -9.28 3.82 -2.19
N ASP A 30 -9.17 4.24 -3.42
CA ASP A 30 -10.19 5.00 -4.13
C ASP A 30 -10.90 4.09 -5.13
N GLU A 31 -11.90 4.61 -5.85
CA GLU A 31 -12.66 3.81 -6.83
C GLU A 31 -11.81 3.33 -8.00
N GLU A 32 -10.80 4.09 -8.40
CA GLU A 32 -10.04 3.83 -9.61
C GLU A 32 -8.61 3.38 -9.35
N ASP A 33 -8.01 3.80 -8.25
CA ASP A 33 -6.60 3.51 -8.01
C ASP A 33 -6.29 3.40 -6.53
N ILE A 34 -5.03 3.08 -6.28
CA ILE A 34 -4.50 2.98 -4.92
C ILE A 34 -3.31 3.92 -4.82
N VAL A 35 -3.28 4.69 -3.73
CA VAL A 35 -2.11 5.49 -3.37
C VAL A 35 -1.49 4.89 -2.12
N MET A 36 -0.21 4.53 -2.20
CA MET A 36 0.56 4.11 -1.04
C MET A 36 1.45 5.26 -0.64
N ARG A 37 1.48 5.61 0.65
CA ARG A 37 2.32 6.71 1.11
C ARG A 37 3.01 6.38 2.42
N GLN A 38 4.18 6.95 2.59
CA GLN A 38 4.97 6.86 3.81
C GLN A 38 5.65 8.20 4.04
N TYR A 39 5.60 8.71 5.27
CA TYR A 39 6.23 9.99 5.57
C TYR A 39 7.75 9.82 5.60
N ASN A 40 8.44 10.70 4.90
CA ASN A 40 9.90 10.73 4.87
C ASN A 40 10.38 11.86 5.76
N GLU A 41 10.91 11.52 6.93
CA GLU A 41 11.34 12.51 7.91
C GLU A 41 12.54 13.33 7.42
N ASP A 42 13.42 12.70 6.62
CA ASP A 42 14.61 13.39 6.11
C ASP A 42 14.25 14.52 5.14
N LEU A 43 13.21 14.30 4.33
CA LEU A 43 12.77 15.29 3.35
C LEU A 43 11.61 16.15 3.85
N GLY A 44 10.96 15.76 4.94
CA GLY A 44 9.82 16.48 5.48
C GLY A 44 8.56 16.38 4.63
N CYS A 45 8.44 15.34 3.85
CA CYS A 45 7.28 15.13 2.98
C CYS A 45 6.98 13.64 2.84
N TYR A 46 5.84 13.33 2.20
CA TYR A 46 5.45 11.95 1.95
C TYR A 46 6.06 11.43 0.66
N ASP A 47 6.53 10.19 0.70
CA ASP A 47 6.82 9.44 -0.51
C ASP A 47 5.51 8.79 -0.97
N LEU A 48 5.18 8.94 -2.24
CA LEU A 48 3.92 8.48 -2.80
C LEU A 48 4.16 7.52 -3.95
N ILE A 49 3.35 6.46 -4.00
CA ILE A 49 3.32 5.53 -5.12
C ILE A 49 1.86 5.35 -5.52
N ASN A 50 1.57 5.64 -6.80
CA ASN A 50 0.25 5.39 -7.37
C ASN A 50 0.27 4.06 -8.11
N MET A 51 -0.76 3.26 -7.95
CA MET A 51 -0.85 1.99 -8.65
C MET A 51 -2.29 1.63 -8.92
N SER A 52 -2.51 0.75 -9.90
CA SER A 52 -3.83 0.22 -10.18
C SER A 52 -4.16 -0.89 -9.17
N PHE A 53 -5.46 -1.21 -9.05
CA PHE A 53 -5.89 -2.34 -8.23
C PHE A 53 -5.26 -3.63 -8.71
N GLN A 54 -5.13 -3.79 -10.02
CA GLN A 54 -4.50 -4.99 -10.57
C GLN A 54 -3.05 -5.11 -10.13
N GLN A 55 -2.28 -4.03 -10.20
CA GLN A 55 -0.89 -4.04 -9.75
C GLN A 55 -0.78 -4.40 -8.29
N PHE A 56 -1.65 -3.85 -7.46
CA PHE A 56 -1.66 -4.15 -6.03
C PHE A 56 -1.98 -5.63 -5.78
N LYS A 57 -2.99 -6.18 -6.47
CA LYS A 57 -3.32 -7.60 -6.36
C LYS A 57 -2.16 -8.48 -6.80
N ASP A 58 -1.45 -8.08 -7.86
CA ASP A 58 -0.30 -8.82 -8.35
C ASP A 58 0.84 -8.82 -7.34
N ILE A 59 1.08 -7.70 -6.66
CA ILE A 59 2.09 -7.62 -5.61
C ILE A 59 1.77 -8.62 -4.49
N ILE A 60 0.52 -8.64 -4.05
CA ILE A 60 0.09 -9.57 -3.00
C ILE A 60 0.22 -11.01 -3.48
N ALA A 61 -0.23 -11.29 -4.70
CA ALA A 61 -0.20 -12.64 -5.26
C ALA A 61 1.22 -13.15 -5.46
N SER A 62 2.19 -12.25 -5.68
CA SER A 62 3.57 -12.63 -5.93
C SER A 62 4.28 -13.20 -4.70
N MET A 63 3.75 -12.98 -3.51
CA MET A 63 4.46 -13.31 -2.27
C MET A 63 4.70 -14.80 -2.08
N ASP A 64 3.84 -15.64 -2.67
CA ASP A 64 3.96 -17.10 -2.56
C ASP A 64 4.46 -17.77 -3.84
N LYS A 65 4.93 -16.97 -4.80
CA LYS A 65 5.32 -17.51 -6.11
C LYS A 65 6.83 -17.58 -6.26
N GLY A 66 7.28 -18.57 -7.02
CA GLY A 66 8.68 -18.67 -7.40
C GLY A 66 9.01 -17.73 -8.55
N GLN A 67 10.28 -17.69 -8.94
CA GLN A 67 10.72 -16.86 -10.05
C GLN A 67 10.02 -17.25 -11.35
N GLY A 68 9.53 -16.26 -12.09
CA GLY A 68 8.84 -16.49 -13.36
C GLY A 68 7.93 -15.33 -13.71
N ALA A 69 7.24 -15.47 -14.82
CA ALA A 69 6.22 -14.51 -15.25
C ALA A 69 4.85 -15.13 -15.03
N TYR A 70 3.97 -14.38 -14.39
CA TYR A 70 2.63 -14.83 -14.06
C TYR A 70 1.60 -13.83 -14.58
N TYR A 71 0.47 -14.34 -15.04
CA TYR A 71 -0.62 -13.51 -15.54
C TYR A 71 -1.77 -13.58 -14.54
N ALA A 72 -2.28 -12.42 -14.15
CA ALA A 72 -3.46 -12.33 -13.29
C ALA A 72 -4.71 -12.71 -14.10
N GLU A 73 -5.61 -13.43 -13.46
CA GLU A 73 -6.88 -13.81 -14.06
C GLU A 73 -8.03 -13.02 -13.46
#